data_59327714786efa49b82c1f38f5aaf461
#
_entry.id   59327714786efa49b82c1f38f5aaf461
#
_cell.length_a   1.000
_cell.length_b   1.000
_cell.length_c   1.000
_cell.angle_alpha   90.00
_cell.angle_beta   90.00
_cell.angle_gamma   90.00
#
_symmetry.space_group_name_H-M   'P 1'
#
loop_
_entity.id
_entity.type
_entity.pdbx_description
1 polymer ?
#
loop_
_entity_poly.entity_id
_entity_poly.type
_entity_poly.pdbx_seq_one_letter_code
_entity_poly.pdbx_strand_id
1 'polypeptide(L)'
;MAVSAKLAVRLAGCAGAALALASLLTVACSSRTPRPRNLLVITLDTMRADRLPPYGFGAVAAPALDRLAAEGVLFEQAFAPVPLTLPSHATLFTGILPPRLSVRDNVDAPLSAGFQTLAEALHASGLTTAVFVASGVLAPGRGLDQGFGTYSLGTCKGARRVRRPASDVADEAIAWLVQHDSTPFFVWAHFYDTHRPYQTPYDYARGYADPYSAAIAFEDAQIARLVDYLEARTLLDDTLIAVVGDHGESLGGHGEDSHGIFLYQEALHVPLIFRGPGVTPGRVSSVVRLTDVAPTILDMFGIEPPPVDGSSLTGFLGGAGEDSPREVYAESLYPRRFGWASLRSLRADRYKVIDAPRPELFDLAADPFERRNLFDSKRTVGAAMLERLRSFDSAIAGGVDSPPAIDRAAAGRIASLGYVSGPAIAAPAAPSEPDPKDMIAAFNELTRTQSRAVTADAFARACSDESR
;
A
#
# COMPACT_ATOMS: atom_id res chain seq x y z
N MET A 1 7.42 58.18 58.08
CA MET A 1 6.87 57.93 56.74
C MET A 1 7.81 57.28 55.72
N ALA A 2 9.06 56.99 56.04
CA ALA A 2 10.03 56.43 55.07
C ALA A 2 10.16 54.87 55.11
N VAL A 3 9.59 54.17 56.09
CA VAL A 3 9.70 52.69 56.21
C VAL A 3 8.62 51.97 55.45
N SER A 4 7.44 52.58 55.22
CA SER A 4 6.30 51.97 54.53
C SER A 4 6.51 51.81 53.01
N ALA A 5 7.27 52.72 52.38
CA ALA A 5 7.49 52.70 50.93
C ALA A 5 8.49 51.62 50.48
N LYS A 6 9.46 51.25 51.32
CA LYS A 6 10.41 50.15 50.95
C LYS A 6 9.84 48.73 51.05
N LEU A 7 8.78 48.53 51.85
CA LEU A 7 8.12 47.24 51.99
C LEU A 7 7.17 46.98 50.82
N ALA A 8 6.49 48.02 50.32
CA ALA A 8 5.60 47.91 49.17
C ALA A 8 6.35 47.60 47.83
N VAL A 9 7.54 48.15 47.62
CA VAL A 9 8.37 47.87 46.45
C VAL A 9 8.92 46.42 46.45
N ARG A 10 9.25 45.87 47.65
CA ARG A 10 9.72 44.48 47.74
C ARG A 10 8.61 43.44 47.54
N LEU A 11 7.37 43.74 47.95
CA LEU A 11 6.22 42.84 47.73
C LEU A 11 5.76 42.89 46.27
N ALA A 12 5.83 43.99 45.56
CA ALA A 12 5.52 44.10 44.13
C ALA A 12 6.56 43.34 43.27
N GLY A 13 7.86 43.36 43.64
CA GLY A 13 8.92 42.64 42.97
C GLY A 13 8.76 41.11 43.09
N CYS A 14 8.35 40.58 44.26
CA CYS A 14 8.09 39.15 44.46
C CYS A 14 6.85 38.66 43.74
N ALA A 15 5.78 39.46 43.63
CA ALA A 15 4.60 39.12 42.87
C ALA A 15 4.83 39.05 41.34
N GLY A 16 5.66 40.02 40.83
CA GLY A 16 6.05 40.03 39.41
C GLY A 16 6.93 38.82 39.04
N ALA A 17 7.85 38.42 39.90
CA ALA A 17 8.70 37.26 39.67
C ALA A 17 7.92 35.95 39.76
N ALA A 18 6.94 35.80 40.64
CA ALA A 18 6.08 34.64 40.76
C ALA A 18 5.14 34.50 39.55
N LEU A 19 4.59 35.61 39.00
CA LEU A 19 3.79 35.58 37.77
C LEU A 19 4.64 35.25 36.53
N ALA A 20 5.86 35.74 36.44
CA ALA A 20 6.77 35.41 35.34
C ALA A 20 7.20 33.92 35.39
N LEU A 21 7.44 33.36 36.59
CA LEU A 21 7.74 31.94 36.72
C LEU A 21 6.55 31.03 36.44
N ALA A 22 5.33 31.44 36.79
CA ALA A 22 4.09 30.73 36.47
C ALA A 22 3.82 30.74 34.93
N SER A 23 4.10 31.88 34.26
CA SER A 23 3.98 31.98 32.80
C SER A 23 5.04 31.17 32.07
N LEU A 24 6.25 31.01 32.60
CA LEU A 24 7.30 30.15 32.06
C LEU A 24 7.01 28.64 32.25
N LEU A 25 6.31 28.27 33.32
CA LEU A 25 5.89 26.88 33.55
C LEU A 25 4.71 26.45 32.68
N THR A 26 3.87 27.39 32.23
CA THR A 26 2.76 27.10 31.30
C THR A 26 3.20 26.99 29.83
N VAL A 27 4.36 27.52 29.45
CA VAL A 27 4.91 27.37 28.09
C VAL A 27 5.69 26.06 27.91
N ALA A 28 6.04 25.34 28.97
CA ALA A 28 6.81 24.11 28.90
C ALA A 28 5.94 22.82 28.78
N CYS A 29 4.60 22.92 28.77
CA CYS A 29 3.74 21.85 28.30
C CYS A 29 3.57 21.97 26.78
N SER A 30 4.65 21.78 26.02
CA SER A 30 4.50 21.32 24.65
C SER A 30 3.81 19.96 24.74
N SER A 31 2.53 19.91 24.44
CA SER A 31 1.78 18.66 24.32
C SER A 31 2.52 17.82 23.28
N ARG A 32 3.35 16.88 23.73
CA ARG A 32 3.92 15.88 22.84
C ARG A 32 2.74 15.21 22.15
N THR A 33 2.72 15.23 20.83
CA THR A 33 1.75 14.46 20.06
C THR A 33 1.73 13.03 20.57
N PRO A 34 0.56 12.47 20.92
CA PRO A 34 0.49 11.10 21.42
C PRO A 34 1.12 10.15 20.41
N ARG A 35 2.06 9.33 20.88
CA ARG A 35 2.70 8.31 20.04
C ARG A 35 1.95 7.00 20.14
N PRO A 36 1.77 6.26 19.04
CA PRO A 36 1.18 4.93 19.10
C PRO A 36 2.09 3.98 19.86
N ARG A 37 1.47 3.05 20.58
CA ARG A 37 2.13 1.92 21.22
C ARG A 37 2.20 0.73 20.29
N ASN A 38 1.15 0.53 19.49
CA ASN A 38 0.95 -0.61 18.64
C ASN A 38 0.72 -0.16 17.19
N LEU A 39 0.98 -1.08 16.25
CA LEU A 39 0.75 -0.88 14.83
C LEU A 39 -0.06 -2.06 14.25
N LEU A 40 -1.12 -1.75 13.52
CA LEU A 40 -1.83 -2.67 12.64
C LEU A 40 -1.78 -2.11 11.20
N VAL A 41 -1.08 -2.78 10.31
CA VAL A 41 -1.11 -2.49 8.88
C VAL A 41 -2.03 -3.51 8.21
N ILE A 42 -3.02 -3.05 7.47
CA ILE A 42 -3.92 -3.87 6.66
C ILE A 42 -3.65 -3.53 5.20
N THR A 43 -3.16 -4.48 4.43
CA THR A 43 -2.99 -4.31 2.99
C THR A 43 -4.07 -5.07 2.24
N LEU A 44 -4.68 -4.40 1.25
CA LEU A 44 -5.79 -4.87 0.44
C LEU A 44 -5.30 -5.04 -0.99
N ASP A 45 -5.11 -6.30 -1.42
CA ASP A 45 -4.58 -6.63 -2.75
C ASP A 45 -5.59 -6.24 -3.82
N THR A 46 -5.14 -5.59 -4.88
CA THR A 46 -5.95 -5.11 -6.00
C THR A 46 -7.11 -4.17 -5.64
N MET A 47 -7.06 -3.51 -4.48
CA MET A 47 -8.16 -2.66 -4.02
C MET A 47 -8.14 -1.28 -4.67
N ARG A 48 -9.18 -0.96 -5.41
CA ARG A 48 -9.39 0.36 -6.03
C ARG A 48 -10.01 1.34 -5.05
N ALA A 49 -9.45 2.54 -4.96
CA ALA A 49 -10.02 3.61 -4.15
C ALA A 49 -11.42 4.00 -4.63
N ASP A 50 -11.62 4.15 -5.95
CA ASP A 50 -12.89 4.58 -6.56
C ASP A 50 -14.02 3.53 -6.48
N ARG A 51 -13.78 2.38 -5.86
CA ARG A 51 -14.78 1.32 -5.59
C ARG A 51 -15.17 1.21 -4.13
N LEU A 52 -14.73 2.15 -3.30
CA LEU A 52 -15.01 2.16 -1.87
C LEU A 52 -15.95 3.30 -1.46
N PRO A 53 -16.89 3.05 -0.52
CA PRO A 53 -17.80 4.06 -0.01
C PRO A 53 -17.11 5.32 0.53
N PRO A 54 -15.99 5.24 1.29
CA PRO A 54 -15.29 6.45 1.76
C PRO A 54 -14.79 7.35 0.63
N TYR A 55 -14.64 6.81 -0.59
CA TYR A 55 -14.25 7.55 -1.80
C TYR A 55 -15.46 7.92 -2.69
N GLY A 56 -16.69 7.67 -2.23
CA GLY A 56 -17.91 8.07 -2.91
C GLY A 56 -18.62 6.98 -3.72
N PHE A 57 -18.18 5.72 -3.65
CA PHE A 57 -18.84 4.61 -4.35
C PHE A 57 -19.96 4.00 -3.52
N GLY A 58 -21.20 4.21 -3.94
CA GLY A 58 -22.39 3.81 -3.17
C GLY A 58 -22.92 2.39 -3.44
N ALA A 59 -22.28 1.58 -4.29
CA ALA A 59 -22.81 0.26 -4.68
C ALA A 59 -22.32 -0.91 -3.82
N VAL A 60 -21.48 -0.66 -2.83
CA VAL A 60 -20.98 -1.65 -1.86
C VAL A 60 -21.11 -1.10 -0.45
N ALA A 61 -21.36 -1.96 0.53
CA ALA A 61 -21.29 -1.62 1.95
C ALA A 61 -19.93 -1.98 2.51
N ALA A 62 -19.23 -1.02 3.11
CA ALA A 62 -17.94 -1.20 3.76
C ALA A 62 -17.88 -0.39 5.07
N PRO A 63 -18.73 -0.74 6.08
CA PRO A 63 -18.88 0.05 7.30
C PRO A 63 -17.63 0.16 8.16
N ALA A 64 -16.71 -0.83 8.13
CA ALA A 64 -15.46 -0.74 8.87
C ALA A 64 -14.51 0.28 8.23
N LEU A 65 -14.41 0.29 6.90
CA LEU A 65 -13.63 1.29 6.16
C LEU A 65 -14.23 2.69 6.31
N ASP A 66 -15.56 2.81 6.28
CA ASP A 66 -16.26 4.07 6.54
C ASP A 66 -15.95 4.60 7.94
N ARG A 67 -16.00 3.73 8.97
CA ARG A 67 -15.67 4.08 10.36
C ARG A 67 -14.21 4.54 10.47
N LEU A 68 -13.27 3.78 9.94
CA LEU A 68 -11.85 4.12 10.00
C LEU A 68 -11.53 5.44 9.27
N ALA A 69 -12.20 5.70 8.15
CA ALA A 69 -12.08 6.96 7.41
C ALA A 69 -12.68 8.15 8.18
N ALA A 70 -13.79 7.94 8.89
CA ALA A 70 -14.45 8.98 9.69
C ALA A 70 -13.68 9.30 10.98
N GLU A 71 -13.05 8.30 11.61
CA GLU A 71 -12.25 8.45 12.83
C GLU A 71 -10.77 8.79 12.57
N GLY A 72 -10.33 8.78 11.30
CA GLY A 72 -8.95 8.94 10.89
C GLY A 72 -8.74 9.96 9.77
N VAL A 73 -7.59 9.89 9.13
CA VAL A 73 -7.27 10.67 7.93
C VAL A 73 -7.41 9.77 6.71
N LEU A 74 -8.26 10.17 5.77
CA LEU A 74 -8.39 9.56 4.45
C LEU A 74 -7.63 10.39 3.43
N PHE A 75 -6.70 9.74 2.70
CA PHE A 75 -6.01 10.34 1.56
C PHE A 75 -6.78 10.06 0.28
N GLU A 76 -7.31 11.11 -0.35
CA GLU A 76 -8.15 10.98 -1.55
C GLU A 76 -7.36 10.58 -2.79
N GLN A 77 -6.04 10.79 -2.80
CA GLN A 77 -5.18 10.58 -3.95
C GLN A 77 -3.87 9.89 -3.57
N ALA A 78 -3.95 8.60 -3.20
CA ALA A 78 -2.78 7.75 -2.94
C ALA A 78 -2.48 6.85 -4.14
N PHE A 79 -1.20 6.69 -4.48
CA PHE A 79 -0.79 5.99 -5.69
C PHE A 79 0.28 4.92 -5.44
N ALA A 80 0.05 3.76 -6.07
CA ALA A 80 1.01 2.68 -6.16
C ALA A 80 2.09 2.97 -7.23
N PRO A 81 3.34 2.52 -7.03
CA PRO A 81 4.42 2.67 -8.00
C PRO A 81 4.43 1.57 -9.07
N VAL A 82 3.70 0.48 -8.87
CA VAL A 82 3.64 -0.68 -9.76
C VAL A 82 2.28 -1.35 -9.59
N PRO A 83 1.61 -1.81 -10.66
CA PRO A 83 0.37 -2.58 -10.56
C PRO A 83 0.64 -4.08 -10.29
N LEU A 84 1.53 -4.40 -9.33
CA LEU A 84 1.96 -5.75 -8.98
C LEU A 84 2.28 -5.87 -7.49
N THR A 85 1.88 -6.97 -6.88
CA THR A 85 1.87 -7.20 -5.43
C THR A 85 3.25 -7.09 -4.76
N LEU A 86 4.25 -7.89 -5.20
CA LEU A 86 5.54 -7.94 -4.52
C LEU A 86 6.31 -6.61 -4.58
N PRO A 87 6.49 -5.97 -5.75
CA PRO A 87 7.23 -4.72 -5.81
C PRO A 87 6.51 -3.56 -5.13
N SER A 88 5.17 -3.57 -5.13
CA SER A 88 4.39 -2.56 -4.41
C SER A 88 4.55 -2.70 -2.89
N HIS A 89 4.46 -3.92 -2.34
CA HIS A 89 4.72 -4.16 -0.93
C HIS A 89 6.18 -3.90 -0.53
N ALA A 90 7.14 -4.25 -1.39
CA ALA A 90 8.54 -3.90 -1.14
C ALA A 90 8.72 -2.37 -1.01
N THR A 91 8.09 -1.60 -1.88
CA THR A 91 8.05 -0.14 -1.78
C THR A 91 7.35 0.34 -0.51
N LEU A 92 6.17 -0.22 -0.20
CA LEU A 92 5.39 0.14 0.99
C LEU A 92 6.19 -0.03 2.28
N PHE A 93 6.93 -1.12 2.43
CA PHE A 93 7.66 -1.46 3.65
C PHE A 93 9.09 -0.92 3.72
N THR A 94 9.62 -0.37 2.63
CA THR A 94 10.96 0.26 2.63
C THR A 94 10.94 1.76 2.42
N GLY A 95 9.87 2.31 1.82
CA GLY A 95 9.83 3.70 1.36
C GLY A 95 10.66 3.97 0.11
N ILE A 96 11.12 2.93 -0.60
CA ILE A 96 12.04 3.03 -1.74
C ILE A 96 11.34 2.57 -3.03
N LEU A 97 11.62 3.24 -4.15
CA LEU A 97 11.02 2.93 -5.45
C LEU A 97 11.57 1.62 -6.05
N PRO A 98 10.75 0.88 -6.83
CA PRO A 98 11.10 -0.42 -7.40
C PRO A 98 12.41 -0.45 -8.19
N PRO A 99 12.79 0.54 -9.02
CA PRO A 99 14.06 0.54 -9.72
C PRO A 99 15.29 0.46 -8.80
N ARG A 100 15.23 1.08 -7.62
CA ARG A 100 16.33 1.06 -6.64
C ARG A 100 16.36 -0.23 -5.84
N LEU A 101 15.20 -0.85 -5.60
CA LEU A 101 15.09 -2.13 -4.89
C LEU A 101 15.48 -3.32 -5.74
N SER A 102 15.51 -3.19 -7.07
CA SER A 102 15.63 -4.29 -8.04
C SER A 102 14.53 -5.37 -7.89
N VAL A 103 13.40 -5.01 -7.27
CA VAL A 103 12.17 -5.80 -7.17
C VAL A 103 11.11 -5.07 -7.99
N ARG A 104 10.93 -5.47 -9.25
CA ARG A 104 10.11 -4.76 -10.23
C ARG A 104 8.97 -5.61 -10.80
N ASP A 105 8.95 -6.90 -10.42
CA ASP A 105 7.97 -7.89 -10.87
C ASP A 105 7.70 -8.91 -9.76
N ASN A 106 6.55 -9.57 -9.79
CA ASN A 106 6.18 -10.63 -8.83
C ASN A 106 7.11 -11.86 -8.89
N VAL A 107 7.80 -12.07 -9.99
CA VAL A 107 8.73 -13.19 -10.21
C VAL A 107 10.21 -12.78 -10.14
N ASP A 108 10.50 -11.55 -9.74
CA ASP A 108 11.87 -11.12 -9.50
C ASP A 108 12.49 -11.77 -8.26
N ALA A 109 13.79 -11.54 -8.06
CA ALA A 109 14.49 -11.95 -6.85
C ALA A 109 13.82 -11.38 -5.60
N PRO A 110 14.02 -12.02 -4.45
CA PRO A 110 13.60 -11.47 -3.17
C PRO A 110 14.19 -10.10 -2.90
N LEU A 111 13.48 -9.27 -2.10
CA LEU A 111 14.04 -8.04 -1.56
C LEU A 111 15.36 -8.34 -0.83
N SER A 112 16.40 -7.62 -1.19
CA SER A 112 17.72 -7.79 -0.59
C SER A 112 17.73 -7.39 0.89
N ALA A 113 18.44 -8.15 1.73
CA ALA A 113 18.68 -7.81 3.13
C ALA A 113 19.51 -6.52 3.34
N GLY A 114 20.01 -5.92 2.26
CA GLY A 114 20.66 -4.61 2.31
C GLY A 114 19.70 -3.44 2.46
N PHE A 115 18.39 -3.66 2.29
CA PHE A 115 17.35 -2.65 2.49
C PHE A 115 16.63 -2.89 3.81
N GLN A 116 16.67 -1.91 4.70
CA GLN A 116 15.93 -1.97 5.96
C GLN A 116 14.43 -1.89 5.72
N THR A 117 13.69 -2.84 6.27
CA THR A 117 12.23 -2.85 6.24
C THR A 117 11.64 -2.11 7.45
N LEU A 118 10.39 -1.67 7.31
CA LEU A 118 9.60 -1.14 8.43
C LEU A 118 9.56 -2.13 9.61
N ALA A 119 9.44 -3.43 9.33
CA ALA A 119 9.37 -4.45 10.37
C ALA A 119 10.69 -4.59 11.13
N GLU A 120 11.84 -4.51 10.46
CA GLU A 120 13.14 -4.53 11.13
C GLU A 120 13.32 -3.31 12.05
N ALA A 121 12.94 -2.11 11.59
CA ALA A 121 13.06 -0.89 12.38
C ALA A 121 12.16 -0.92 13.63
N LEU A 122 10.92 -1.37 13.48
CA LEU A 122 9.96 -1.49 14.59
C LEU A 122 10.36 -2.62 15.56
N HIS A 123 10.84 -3.76 15.05
CA HIS A 123 11.36 -4.84 15.89
C HIS A 123 12.56 -4.38 16.72
N ALA A 124 13.49 -3.67 16.10
CA ALA A 124 14.65 -3.10 16.78
C ALA A 124 14.25 -2.07 17.87
N SER A 125 13.10 -1.41 17.71
CA SER A 125 12.54 -0.50 18.72
C SER A 125 11.73 -1.20 19.83
N GLY A 126 11.64 -2.54 19.79
CA GLY A 126 11.04 -3.36 20.84
C GLY A 126 9.61 -3.81 20.60
N LEU A 127 9.05 -3.66 19.39
CA LEU A 127 7.75 -4.23 19.05
C LEU A 127 7.88 -5.73 18.73
N THR A 128 6.94 -6.53 19.22
CA THR A 128 6.75 -7.92 18.77
C THR A 128 6.05 -7.89 17.40
N THR A 129 6.61 -8.56 16.40
CA THR A 129 6.21 -8.41 15.00
C THR A 129 5.60 -9.69 14.44
N ALA A 130 4.45 -9.57 13.79
CA ALA A 130 3.79 -10.70 13.13
C ALA A 130 3.16 -10.28 11.80
N VAL A 131 3.12 -11.20 10.85
CA VAL A 131 2.48 -11.03 9.57
C VAL A 131 1.68 -12.25 9.15
N PHE A 132 0.50 -11.98 8.58
CA PHE A 132 -0.45 -12.98 8.09
C PHE A 132 -0.83 -12.61 6.66
N VAL A 133 -0.26 -13.31 5.66
CA VAL A 133 -0.48 -12.98 4.25
C VAL A 133 -1.41 -13.98 3.59
N ALA A 134 -2.26 -13.49 2.67
CA ALA A 134 -3.21 -14.30 1.94
C ALA A 134 -2.69 -14.84 0.60
N SER A 135 -1.57 -14.31 0.08
CA SER A 135 -1.05 -14.64 -1.25
C SER A 135 0.33 -15.28 -1.23
N GLY A 136 0.52 -16.32 -2.04
CA GLY A 136 1.80 -16.98 -2.25
C GLY A 136 2.87 -16.11 -2.93
N VAL A 137 2.49 -15.00 -3.55
CA VAL A 137 3.42 -13.97 -4.05
C VAL A 137 4.26 -13.40 -2.90
N LEU A 138 3.65 -13.27 -1.72
CA LEU A 138 4.25 -12.77 -0.50
C LEU A 138 4.73 -13.90 0.43
N ALA A 139 4.97 -15.11 -0.08
CA ALA A 139 5.43 -16.22 0.74
C ALA A 139 6.76 -15.91 1.44
N PRO A 140 7.06 -16.52 2.61
CA PRO A 140 8.36 -16.38 3.26
C PRO A 140 9.52 -16.69 2.29
N GLY A 141 10.61 -15.94 2.41
CA GLY A 141 11.76 -16.00 1.51
C GLY A 141 11.64 -15.09 0.29
N ARG A 142 10.62 -14.23 0.23
CA ARG A 142 10.53 -13.15 -0.74
C ARG A 142 11.18 -11.84 -0.25
N GLY A 143 11.78 -11.87 0.94
CA GLY A 143 12.49 -10.75 1.56
C GLY A 143 11.61 -9.76 2.31
N LEU A 144 10.30 -9.95 2.31
CA LEU A 144 9.36 -9.18 3.16
C LEU A 144 9.18 -9.81 4.54
N ASP A 145 9.77 -10.97 4.78
CA ASP A 145 9.82 -11.65 6.06
C ASP A 145 10.90 -11.09 7.01
N GLN A 146 11.78 -10.21 6.51
CA GLN A 146 12.78 -9.51 7.30
C GLN A 146 12.15 -8.67 8.40
N GLY A 147 12.58 -8.90 9.66
CA GLY A 147 12.09 -8.17 10.84
C GLY A 147 10.80 -8.72 11.46
N PHE A 148 10.19 -9.77 10.89
CA PHE A 148 9.03 -10.41 11.49
C PHE A 148 9.41 -11.64 12.31
N GLY A 149 8.99 -11.68 13.60
CA GLY A 149 9.14 -12.83 14.48
C GLY A 149 8.18 -13.97 14.13
N THR A 150 7.00 -13.63 13.61
CA THR A 150 6.00 -14.57 13.10
C THR A 150 5.64 -14.22 11.67
N TYR A 151 5.73 -15.19 10.75
CA TYR A 151 5.32 -15.03 9.35
C TYR A 151 4.45 -16.21 8.91
N SER A 152 3.17 -15.96 8.60
CA SER A 152 2.22 -16.99 8.24
C SER A 152 1.54 -16.75 6.88
N LEU A 153 1.61 -17.75 6.01
CA LEU A 153 0.78 -17.87 4.80
C LEU A 153 -0.39 -18.87 5.04
N GLY A 154 -0.49 -19.44 6.25
CA GLY A 154 -1.36 -20.54 6.55
C GLY A 154 -0.89 -21.87 5.95
N THR A 155 -1.50 -22.96 6.40
CA THR A 155 -1.22 -24.30 5.90
C THR A 155 -2.52 -25.03 5.60
N CYS A 156 -2.51 -25.94 4.64
CA CYS A 156 -3.56 -26.88 4.38
C CYS A 156 -2.97 -28.28 4.23
N LYS A 157 -3.38 -29.23 5.09
CA LYS A 157 -2.83 -30.63 5.13
C LYS A 157 -1.28 -30.65 5.21
N GLY A 158 -0.68 -29.71 5.95
CA GLY A 158 0.78 -29.60 6.13
C GLY A 158 1.55 -28.98 4.96
N ALA A 159 0.88 -28.61 3.86
CA ALA A 159 1.46 -27.86 2.77
C ALA A 159 1.12 -26.34 2.90
N ARG A 160 2.02 -25.46 2.44
CA ARG A 160 1.74 -24.02 2.38
C ARG A 160 0.61 -23.76 1.39
N ARG A 161 -0.35 -22.94 1.78
CA ARG A 161 -1.40 -22.45 0.88
C ARG A 161 -0.78 -21.50 -0.17
N VAL A 162 -1.37 -21.50 -1.35
CA VAL A 162 -1.03 -20.53 -2.41
C VAL A 162 -1.90 -19.26 -2.26
N ARG A 163 -3.12 -19.45 -1.76
CA ARG A 163 -4.12 -18.41 -1.51
C ARG A 163 -4.98 -18.81 -0.31
N ARG A 164 -5.43 -17.84 0.50
CA ARG A 164 -6.41 -18.06 1.56
C ARG A 164 -7.37 -16.88 1.69
N PRO A 165 -8.61 -17.10 2.18
CA PRO A 165 -9.56 -16.02 2.38
C PRO A 165 -9.15 -15.09 3.52
N ALA A 166 -9.65 -13.86 3.48
CA ALA A 166 -9.43 -12.86 4.52
C ALA A 166 -9.88 -13.31 5.92
N SER A 167 -10.91 -14.17 6.00
CA SER A 167 -11.35 -14.76 7.29
C SER A 167 -10.25 -15.54 7.99
N ASP A 168 -9.49 -16.35 7.25
CA ASP A 168 -8.40 -17.15 7.82
C ASP A 168 -7.24 -16.25 8.30
N VAL A 169 -6.98 -15.15 7.56
CA VAL A 169 -5.99 -14.14 7.95
C VAL A 169 -6.41 -13.45 9.24
N ALA A 170 -7.68 -13.02 9.33
CA ALA A 170 -8.21 -12.37 10.53
C ALA A 170 -8.22 -13.33 11.74
N ASP A 171 -8.61 -14.60 11.54
CA ASP A 171 -8.60 -15.60 12.60
C ASP A 171 -7.21 -15.83 13.18
N GLU A 172 -6.19 -16.01 12.32
CA GLU A 172 -4.81 -16.20 12.78
C GLU A 172 -4.23 -14.94 13.44
N ALA A 173 -4.51 -13.76 12.88
CA ALA A 173 -4.06 -12.49 13.45
C ALA A 173 -4.67 -12.26 14.85
N ILE A 174 -5.97 -12.50 15.03
CA ILE A 174 -6.66 -12.40 16.32
C ILE A 174 -6.10 -13.45 17.30
N ALA A 175 -5.93 -14.70 16.86
CA ALA A 175 -5.37 -15.76 17.71
C ALA A 175 -3.94 -15.42 18.19
N TRP A 176 -3.14 -14.79 17.34
CA TRP A 176 -1.81 -14.32 17.73
C TRP A 176 -1.90 -13.13 18.70
N LEU A 177 -2.77 -12.15 18.43
CA LEU A 177 -3.00 -11.00 19.29
C LEU A 177 -3.43 -11.41 20.70
N VAL A 178 -4.31 -12.42 20.84
CA VAL A 178 -4.73 -12.96 22.17
C VAL A 178 -3.52 -13.36 23.05
N GLN A 179 -2.42 -13.77 22.44
CA GLN A 179 -1.21 -14.20 23.16
C GLN A 179 -0.18 -13.06 23.37
N HIS A 180 -0.29 -11.96 22.61
CA HIS A 180 0.75 -10.92 22.54
C HIS A 180 0.24 -9.49 22.82
N ASP A 181 -1.05 -9.29 23.07
CA ASP A 181 -1.67 -7.97 23.22
C ASP A 181 -1.25 -7.20 24.49
N SER A 182 -0.57 -7.85 25.42
CA SER A 182 0.01 -7.21 26.63
C SER A 182 1.32 -6.46 26.36
N THR A 183 1.99 -6.74 25.25
CA THR A 183 3.25 -6.11 24.81
C THR A 183 3.04 -5.23 23.57
N PRO A 184 3.89 -4.22 23.33
CA PRO A 184 3.85 -3.47 22.08
C PRO A 184 3.99 -4.40 20.87
N PHE A 185 3.12 -4.24 19.87
CA PHE A 185 3.13 -5.11 18.71
C PHE A 185 3.05 -4.36 17.37
N PHE A 186 3.55 -5.00 16.33
CA PHE A 186 3.28 -4.70 14.94
C PHE A 186 2.67 -5.93 14.27
N VAL A 187 1.44 -5.81 13.81
CA VAL A 187 0.74 -6.84 13.00
C VAL A 187 0.52 -6.31 11.58
N TRP A 188 0.93 -7.09 10.59
CA TRP A 188 0.53 -6.90 9.20
C TRP A 188 -0.45 -7.99 8.78
N ALA A 189 -1.66 -7.61 8.39
CA ALA A 189 -2.69 -8.47 7.82
C ALA A 189 -2.86 -8.12 6.33
N HIS A 190 -2.63 -9.09 5.44
CA HIS A 190 -2.76 -8.91 4.01
C HIS A 190 -3.97 -9.71 3.50
N PHE A 191 -4.95 -9.03 2.89
CA PHE A 191 -6.15 -9.59 2.30
C PHE A 191 -6.03 -9.67 0.78
N TYR A 192 -6.71 -10.65 0.17
CA TYR A 192 -6.52 -11.01 -1.25
C TYR A 192 -7.82 -11.37 -1.97
N ASP A 193 -8.98 -11.18 -1.35
CA ASP A 193 -10.27 -11.64 -1.93
C ASP A 193 -10.71 -10.75 -3.09
N THR A 194 -10.29 -9.48 -3.10
CA THR A 194 -10.47 -8.53 -4.21
C THR A 194 -9.56 -8.80 -5.41
N HIS A 195 -8.67 -9.78 -5.33
CA HIS A 195 -7.91 -10.27 -6.48
C HIS A 195 -8.72 -11.32 -7.27
N ARG A 196 -8.64 -11.27 -8.61
CA ARG A 196 -9.27 -12.26 -9.49
C ARG A 196 -8.94 -13.70 -9.05
N PRO A 197 -9.91 -14.64 -9.03
CA PRO A 197 -11.26 -14.59 -9.58
C PRO A 197 -12.34 -14.09 -8.62
N TYR A 198 -12.04 -13.27 -7.61
CA TYR A 198 -12.99 -12.63 -6.68
C TYR A 198 -13.85 -13.64 -5.91
N GLN A 199 -13.20 -14.64 -5.33
CA GLN A 199 -13.89 -15.72 -4.62
C GLN A 199 -14.23 -15.31 -3.18
N THR A 200 -15.53 -15.30 -2.89
CA THR A 200 -16.08 -14.99 -1.57
C THR A 200 -17.04 -16.07 -1.10
N PRO A 201 -17.34 -16.17 0.20
CA PRO A 201 -18.40 -17.02 0.70
C PRO A 201 -19.73 -16.71 0.02
N TYR A 202 -20.60 -17.74 -0.13
CA TYR A 202 -21.85 -17.67 -0.88
C TYR A 202 -22.76 -16.51 -0.45
N ASP A 203 -22.86 -16.24 0.85
CA ASP A 203 -23.74 -15.18 1.36
C ASP A 203 -23.33 -13.78 0.88
N TYR A 204 -22.03 -13.52 0.75
CA TYR A 204 -21.52 -12.29 0.15
C TYR A 204 -21.72 -12.27 -1.36
N ALA A 205 -21.36 -13.35 -2.06
CA ALA A 205 -21.54 -13.45 -3.51
C ALA A 205 -22.99 -13.21 -3.95
N ARG A 206 -23.97 -13.57 -3.13
CA ARG A 206 -25.40 -13.39 -3.38
C ARG A 206 -25.90 -11.95 -3.16
N GLY A 207 -25.19 -11.18 -2.33
CA GLY A 207 -25.57 -9.83 -1.94
C GLY A 207 -25.25 -8.75 -2.96
N TYR A 208 -24.39 -9.03 -3.93
CA TYR A 208 -23.85 -8.03 -4.86
C TYR A 208 -23.96 -8.49 -6.31
N ALA A 209 -24.17 -7.53 -7.22
CA ALA A 209 -24.31 -7.79 -8.65
C ALA A 209 -22.97 -8.17 -9.30
N ASP A 210 -21.86 -7.66 -8.79
CA ASP A 210 -20.52 -7.98 -9.27
C ASP A 210 -19.67 -8.64 -8.18
N PRO A 211 -18.83 -9.64 -8.54
CA PRO A 211 -18.02 -10.38 -7.57
C PRO A 211 -16.97 -9.53 -6.85
N TYR A 212 -16.48 -8.45 -7.48
CA TYR A 212 -15.49 -7.56 -6.88
C TYR A 212 -16.08 -6.77 -5.71
N SER A 213 -17.31 -6.25 -5.85
CA SER A 213 -18.04 -5.62 -4.73
C SER A 213 -18.35 -6.59 -3.59
N ALA A 214 -18.66 -7.86 -3.92
CA ALA A 214 -18.83 -8.90 -2.91
C ALA A 214 -17.53 -9.15 -2.12
N ALA A 215 -16.39 -9.14 -2.80
CA ALA A 215 -15.07 -9.31 -2.19
C ALA A 215 -14.72 -8.14 -1.28
N ILE A 216 -15.00 -6.89 -1.68
CA ILE A 216 -14.84 -5.70 -0.84
C ILE A 216 -15.64 -5.85 0.46
N ALA A 217 -16.92 -6.19 0.37
CA ALA A 217 -17.77 -6.34 1.55
C ALA A 217 -17.31 -7.48 2.47
N PHE A 218 -16.76 -8.55 1.91
CA PHE A 218 -16.21 -9.65 2.70
C PHE A 218 -14.93 -9.25 3.44
N GLU A 219 -13.99 -8.58 2.76
CA GLU A 219 -12.77 -8.06 3.39
C GLU A 219 -13.08 -7.02 4.46
N ASP A 220 -14.04 -6.11 4.20
CA ASP A 220 -14.48 -5.10 5.18
C ASP A 220 -15.00 -5.74 6.47
N ALA A 221 -15.76 -6.83 6.35
CA ALA A 221 -16.22 -7.59 7.52
C ALA A 221 -15.06 -8.22 8.31
N GLN A 222 -13.94 -8.57 7.68
CA GLN A 222 -12.76 -9.07 8.38
C GLN A 222 -11.94 -7.93 9.01
N ILE A 223 -11.91 -6.76 8.37
CA ILE A 223 -11.36 -5.53 8.97
C ILE A 223 -12.13 -5.19 10.25
N ALA A 224 -13.48 -5.23 10.19
CA ALA A 224 -14.33 -5.03 11.37
C ALA A 224 -13.91 -5.94 12.53
N ARG A 225 -13.72 -7.23 12.30
CA ARG A 225 -13.30 -8.20 13.34
C ARG A 225 -11.98 -7.84 14.00
N LEU A 226 -10.99 -7.36 13.23
CA LEU A 226 -9.70 -6.93 13.78
C LEU A 226 -9.86 -5.66 14.64
N VAL A 227 -10.64 -4.68 14.17
CA VAL A 227 -10.92 -3.43 14.88
C VAL A 227 -11.72 -3.70 16.16
N ASP A 228 -12.78 -4.52 16.08
CA ASP A 228 -13.62 -4.90 17.22
C ASP A 228 -12.81 -5.64 18.30
N TYR A 229 -11.85 -6.49 17.89
CA TYR A 229 -10.93 -7.12 18.84
C TYR A 229 -10.09 -6.09 19.59
N LEU A 230 -9.48 -5.13 18.89
CA LEU A 230 -8.69 -4.07 19.52
C LEU A 230 -9.55 -3.21 20.45
N GLU A 231 -10.77 -2.90 20.06
CA GLU A 231 -11.71 -2.13 20.89
C GLU A 231 -12.11 -2.90 22.15
N ALA A 232 -12.50 -4.16 22.01
CA ALA A 232 -12.86 -5.02 23.14
C ALA A 232 -11.72 -5.23 24.16
N ARG A 233 -10.48 -5.11 23.69
CA ARG A 233 -9.26 -5.20 24.52
C ARG A 233 -8.74 -3.86 25.00
N THR A 234 -9.44 -2.75 24.72
CA THR A 234 -9.04 -1.37 25.03
C THR A 234 -7.67 -0.97 24.43
N LEU A 235 -7.33 -1.55 23.28
CA LEU A 235 -6.06 -1.31 22.58
C LEU A 235 -6.24 -0.36 21.37
N LEU A 236 -7.48 -0.10 20.94
CA LEU A 236 -7.78 0.63 19.73
C LEU A 236 -7.20 2.06 19.74
N ASP A 237 -7.26 2.74 20.89
CA ASP A 237 -6.77 4.11 21.04
C ASP A 237 -5.25 4.21 21.25
N ASP A 238 -4.58 3.08 21.52
CA ASP A 238 -3.12 2.97 21.57
C ASP A 238 -2.52 2.41 20.28
N THR A 239 -3.36 2.06 19.28
CA THR A 239 -2.94 1.42 18.04
C THR A 239 -3.06 2.38 16.86
N LEU A 240 -1.94 2.58 16.14
CA LEU A 240 -1.98 3.16 14.79
C LEU A 240 -2.46 2.08 13.82
N ILE A 241 -3.54 2.37 13.12
CA ILE A 241 -4.07 1.52 12.05
C ILE A 241 -3.78 2.21 10.71
N ALA A 242 -3.12 1.50 9.80
CA ALA A 242 -2.92 1.93 8.42
C ALA A 242 -3.61 0.92 7.49
N VAL A 243 -4.62 1.37 6.73
CA VAL A 243 -5.28 0.59 5.68
C VAL A 243 -4.81 1.11 4.34
N VAL A 244 -4.28 0.23 3.50
CA VAL A 244 -3.69 0.64 2.22
C VAL A 244 -3.92 -0.42 1.15
N GLY A 245 -4.33 0.01 -0.07
CA GLY A 245 -4.27 -0.83 -1.25
C GLY A 245 -2.84 -0.90 -1.78
N ASP A 246 -2.38 -2.06 -2.19
CA ASP A 246 -1.05 -2.21 -2.80
C ASP A 246 -1.05 -1.77 -4.27
N HIS A 247 -2.08 -2.09 -5.01
CA HIS A 247 -2.42 -1.60 -6.36
C HIS A 247 -3.91 -1.82 -6.62
N GLY A 248 -4.40 -1.37 -7.78
CA GLY A 248 -5.79 -1.53 -8.20
C GLY A 248 -6.00 -2.72 -9.14
N GLU A 249 -7.20 -2.77 -9.72
CA GLU A 249 -7.66 -3.79 -10.67
C GLU A 249 -8.36 -3.09 -11.84
N SER A 250 -8.01 -3.39 -13.07
CA SER A 250 -8.56 -2.67 -14.24
C SER A 250 -10.03 -2.97 -14.50
N LEU A 251 -10.52 -4.18 -14.17
CA LEU A 251 -11.92 -4.59 -14.31
C LEU A 251 -12.49 -4.34 -15.73
N GLY A 252 -11.66 -4.50 -16.76
CA GLY A 252 -11.99 -4.21 -18.15
C GLY A 252 -11.74 -2.76 -18.57
N GLY A 253 -11.32 -1.88 -17.66
CA GLY A 253 -10.92 -0.51 -17.97
C GLY A 253 -9.74 -0.50 -18.94
N HIS A 254 -9.74 0.43 -19.91
CA HIS A 254 -8.75 0.51 -20.99
C HIS A 254 -8.49 -0.84 -21.71
N GLY A 255 -9.40 -1.81 -21.58
CA GLY A 255 -9.32 -3.13 -22.19
C GLY A 255 -8.54 -4.17 -21.42
N GLU A 256 -7.98 -3.87 -20.24
CA GLU A 256 -7.33 -4.84 -19.37
C GLU A 256 -8.34 -5.46 -18.39
N ASP A 257 -8.49 -6.80 -18.44
CA ASP A 257 -9.46 -7.51 -17.57
C ASP A 257 -9.00 -7.57 -16.10
N SER A 258 -7.69 -7.52 -15.87
CA SER A 258 -7.06 -7.68 -14.54
C SER A 258 -6.10 -6.52 -14.28
N HIS A 259 -4.83 -6.78 -14.00
CA HIS A 259 -3.81 -5.78 -13.72
C HIS A 259 -2.43 -6.26 -14.20
N GLY A 260 -1.44 -5.39 -14.08
CA GLY A 260 -0.04 -5.72 -14.31
C GLY A 260 0.53 -5.14 -15.60
N ILE A 261 -0.29 -4.91 -16.62
CA ILE A 261 0.14 -4.36 -17.90
C ILE A 261 0.11 -2.84 -17.89
N PHE A 262 -1.07 -2.26 -17.63
CA PHE A 262 -1.28 -0.82 -17.79
C PHE A 262 -1.05 -0.02 -16.51
N LEU A 263 -0.81 1.29 -16.69
CA LEU A 263 -0.52 2.25 -15.63
C LEU A 263 -1.62 3.30 -15.47
N TYR A 264 -2.87 2.96 -15.80
CA TYR A 264 -4.00 3.87 -15.64
C TYR A 264 -4.44 3.98 -14.17
N GLN A 265 -5.30 4.98 -13.89
CA GLN A 265 -5.78 5.28 -12.53
C GLN A 265 -6.39 4.06 -11.85
N GLU A 266 -7.17 3.24 -12.58
CA GLU A 266 -7.80 2.05 -12.03
C GLU A 266 -6.81 1.00 -11.49
N ALA A 267 -5.58 0.99 -11.99
CA ALA A 267 -4.52 0.08 -11.54
C ALA A 267 -3.59 0.70 -10.48
N LEU A 268 -3.56 2.03 -10.36
CA LEU A 268 -2.59 2.72 -9.50
C LEU A 268 -3.21 3.53 -8.35
N HIS A 269 -4.47 3.99 -8.47
CA HIS A 269 -5.13 4.79 -7.44
C HIS A 269 -5.74 3.87 -6.38
N VAL A 270 -5.14 3.88 -5.20
CA VAL A 270 -5.43 2.96 -4.10
C VAL A 270 -5.97 3.68 -2.87
N PRO A 271 -6.74 3.01 -1.99
CA PRO A 271 -7.10 3.58 -0.71
C PRO A 271 -5.89 3.73 0.21
N LEU A 272 -5.90 4.80 1.00
CA LEU A 272 -4.97 5.01 2.11
C LEU A 272 -5.70 5.72 3.24
N ILE A 273 -5.76 5.06 4.40
CA ILE A 273 -6.42 5.57 5.62
C ILE A 273 -5.47 5.35 6.79
N PHE A 274 -5.28 6.37 7.62
CA PHE A 274 -4.61 6.25 8.92
C PHE A 274 -5.57 6.61 10.05
N ARG A 275 -5.63 5.81 11.12
CA ARG A 275 -6.39 6.06 12.35
C ARG A 275 -5.56 5.72 13.56
N GLY A 276 -5.55 6.54 14.59
CA GLY A 276 -4.88 6.22 15.85
C GLY A 276 -4.31 7.43 16.58
N PRO A 277 -3.44 7.21 17.57
CA PRO A 277 -2.80 8.28 18.31
C PRO A 277 -2.05 9.26 17.41
N GLY A 278 -2.23 10.55 17.64
CA GLY A 278 -1.59 11.60 16.85
C GLY A 278 -2.21 11.85 15.47
N VAL A 279 -3.32 11.17 15.13
CA VAL A 279 -4.08 11.36 13.90
C VAL A 279 -5.31 12.23 14.18
N THR A 280 -5.43 13.35 13.49
CA THR A 280 -6.60 14.24 13.54
C THR A 280 -7.55 13.90 12.40
N PRO A 281 -8.79 13.46 12.65
CA PRO A 281 -9.71 13.07 11.59
C PRO A 281 -9.87 14.13 10.51
N GLY A 282 -9.82 13.70 9.24
CA GLY A 282 -9.95 14.59 8.10
C GLY A 282 -9.76 13.91 6.75
N ARG A 283 -9.84 14.70 5.69
CA ARG A 283 -9.63 14.29 4.31
C ARG A 283 -8.50 15.10 3.70
N VAL A 284 -7.58 14.42 3.02
CA VAL A 284 -6.41 15.02 2.39
C VAL A 284 -6.51 14.83 0.87
N SER A 285 -6.66 15.93 0.13
CA SER A 285 -6.75 15.92 -1.33
C SER A 285 -5.38 15.98 -2.02
N SER A 286 -4.32 16.21 -1.27
CA SER A 286 -2.96 16.19 -1.80
C SER A 286 -2.56 14.81 -2.29
N VAL A 287 -1.76 14.78 -3.36
CA VAL A 287 -1.20 13.54 -3.91
C VAL A 287 -0.18 12.96 -2.94
N VAL A 288 -0.31 11.67 -2.64
CA VAL A 288 0.62 10.90 -1.81
C VAL A 288 0.98 9.57 -2.49
N ARG A 289 2.03 8.91 -2.03
CA ARG A 289 2.59 7.73 -2.67
C ARG A 289 2.77 6.60 -1.65
N LEU A 290 2.80 5.36 -2.09
CA LEU A 290 3.09 4.24 -1.19
C LEU A 290 4.51 4.30 -0.61
N THR A 291 5.46 4.97 -1.28
CA THR A 291 6.78 5.28 -0.70
C THR A 291 6.70 6.13 0.58
N ASP A 292 5.63 6.90 0.75
CA ASP A 292 5.47 7.81 1.89
C ASP A 292 4.99 7.09 3.16
N VAL A 293 4.51 5.85 3.06
CA VAL A 293 3.88 5.11 4.18
C VAL A 293 4.91 4.69 5.24
N ALA A 294 6.00 4.02 4.84
CA ALA A 294 7.02 3.57 5.81
C ALA A 294 7.64 4.73 6.60
N PRO A 295 8.13 5.82 5.96
CA PRO A 295 8.68 6.95 6.70
C PRO A 295 7.63 7.64 7.58
N THR A 296 6.35 7.66 7.20
CA THR A 296 5.26 8.18 8.04
C THR A 296 5.08 7.37 9.31
N ILE A 297 5.01 6.04 9.19
CA ILE A 297 4.86 5.15 10.34
C ILE A 297 6.07 5.28 11.27
N LEU A 298 7.29 5.25 10.74
CA LEU A 298 8.50 5.41 11.54
C LEU A 298 8.51 6.73 12.31
N ASP A 299 8.15 7.83 11.67
CA ASP A 299 8.07 9.15 12.30
C ASP A 299 7.00 9.18 13.40
N MET A 300 5.82 8.58 13.19
CA MET A 300 4.79 8.44 14.23
C MET A 300 5.30 7.67 15.46
N PHE A 301 6.16 6.69 15.29
CA PHE A 301 6.82 5.96 16.38
C PHE A 301 8.06 6.69 16.92
N GLY A 302 8.48 7.80 16.29
CA GLY A 302 9.66 8.58 16.66
C GLY A 302 10.98 7.89 16.33
N ILE A 303 10.96 7.09 15.26
CA ILE A 303 12.12 6.39 14.70
C ILE A 303 12.55 7.17 13.45
N GLU A 304 13.82 7.55 13.39
CA GLU A 304 14.38 8.22 12.20
C GLU A 304 14.40 7.22 11.02
N PRO A 305 13.72 7.53 9.91
CA PRO A 305 13.77 6.66 8.74
C PRO A 305 15.16 6.68 8.10
N PRO A 306 15.63 5.56 7.50
CA PRO A 306 16.81 5.59 6.64
C PRO A 306 16.57 6.50 5.41
N PRO A 307 17.61 6.80 4.63
CA PRO A 307 17.40 7.49 3.35
C PRO A 307 16.47 6.70 2.43
N VAL A 308 15.31 7.29 2.11
CA VAL A 308 14.23 6.70 1.30
C VAL A 308 13.78 7.67 0.22
N ASP A 309 12.95 7.21 -0.73
CA ASP A 309 12.36 8.05 -1.77
C ASP A 309 11.05 8.71 -1.31
N GLY A 310 10.46 8.19 -0.25
CA GLY A 310 9.25 8.71 0.37
C GLY A 310 9.50 9.88 1.33
N SER A 311 8.42 10.54 1.72
CA SER A 311 8.41 11.61 2.72
C SER A 311 7.31 11.37 3.74
N SER A 312 7.58 11.66 5.02
CA SER A 312 6.57 11.53 6.08
C SER A 312 5.32 12.37 5.79
N LEU A 313 4.16 11.80 6.08
CA LEU A 313 2.84 12.44 5.97
C LEU A 313 2.34 12.96 7.33
N THR A 314 3.17 12.97 8.37
CA THR A 314 2.77 13.37 9.73
C THR A 314 2.21 14.78 9.80
N GLY A 315 2.64 15.70 8.93
CA GLY A 315 2.04 17.03 8.80
C GLY A 315 0.55 16.98 8.44
N PHE A 316 0.16 16.09 7.53
CA PHE A 316 -1.25 15.86 7.20
C PHE A 316 -1.99 15.16 8.33
N LEU A 317 -1.38 14.15 8.95
CA LEU A 317 -2.00 13.39 10.04
C LEU A 317 -2.28 14.27 11.27
N GLY A 318 -1.41 15.24 11.56
CA GLY A 318 -1.60 16.24 12.62
C GLY A 318 -2.54 17.38 12.27
N GLY A 319 -3.13 17.41 11.08
CA GLY A 319 -4.05 18.46 10.63
C GLY A 319 -3.38 19.78 10.22
N ALA A 320 -2.04 19.84 10.21
CA ALA A 320 -1.30 21.07 9.84
C ALA A 320 -1.28 21.31 8.31
N GLY A 321 -1.51 20.25 7.54
CA GLY A 321 -1.32 20.28 6.09
C GLY A 321 0.15 20.29 5.69
N GLU A 322 0.40 20.09 4.41
CA GLU A 322 1.73 20.22 3.80
C GLU A 322 1.56 20.71 2.36
N ASP A 323 2.30 21.72 1.97
CA ASP A 323 2.12 22.41 0.67
C ASP A 323 3.19 21.97 -0.34
N SER A 324 3.69 20.74 -0.25
CA SER A 324 4.73 20.23 -1.15
C SER A 324 4.11 19.36 -2.25
N PRO A 325 4.14 19.80 -3.52
CA PRO A 325 3.66 18.98 -4.62
C PRO A 325 4.53 17.73 -4.76
N ARG A 326 3.89 16.57 -4.85
CA ARG A 326 4.56 15.27 -5.05
C ARG A 326 4.38 14.80 -6.48
N GLU A 327 5.47 14.35 -7.06
CA GLU A 327 5.43 13.61 -8.32
C GLU A 327 5.19 12.13 -8.03
N VAL A 328 4.38 11.49 -8.87
CA VAL A 328 4.13 10.06 -8.80
C VAL A 328 4.77 9.38 -10.00
N TYR A 329 5.82 8.61 -9.73
CA TYR A 329 6.40 7.67 -10.68
C TYR A 329 5.66 6.34 -10.57
N ALA A 330 5.39 5.71 -11.73
CA ALA A 330 4.98 4.32 -11.76
C ALA A 330 5.53 3.62 -13.00
N GLU A 331 5.68 2.28 -12.90
CA GLU A 331 6.19 1.44 -13.98
C GLU A 331 5.48 0.10 -14.06
N SER A 332 5.51 -0.52 -15.24
CA SER A 332 5.28 -1.94 -15.44
C SER A 332 6.31 -2.52 -16.38
N LEU A 333 7.10 -3.46 -15.89
CA LEU A 333 8.02 -4.27 -16.69
C LEU A 333 7.40 -5.62 -17.07
N TYR A 334 6.24 -5.96 -16.52
CA TYR A 334 5.56 -7.23 -16.76
C TYR A 334 5.29 -7.51 -18.25
N PRO A 335 4.95 -6.51 -19.12
CA PRO A 335 4.81 -6.70 -20.55
C PRO A 335 6.04 -7.32 -21.24
N ARG A 336 7.25 -7.07 -20.71
CA ARG A 336 8.50 -7.60 -21.30
C ARG A 336 8.61 -9.13 -21.23
N ARG A 337 7.86 -9.77 -20.32
CA ARG A 337 7.78 -11.24 -20.26
C ARG A 337 7.10 -11.85 -21.49
N PHE A 338 6.36 -11.03 -22.20
CA PHE A 338 5.68 -11.38 -23.47
C PHE A 338 6.40 -10.83 -24.69
N GLY A 339 7.57 -10.18 -24.50
CA GLY A 339 8.30 -9.50 -25.59
C GLY A 339 7.66 -8.18 -26.03
N TRP A 340 6.89 -7.54 -25.15
CA TRP A 340 6.24 -6.23 -25.39
C TRP A 340 6.97 -5.11 -24.66
N ALA A 341 6.76 -3.88 -25.09
CA ALA A 341 7.36 -2.72 -24.47
C ALA A 341 6.94 -2.56 -23.00
N SER A 342 7.89 -2.25 -22.14
CA SER A 342 7.61 -1.81 -20.77
C SER A 342 6.96 -0.43 -20.79
N LEU A 343 6.16 -0.14 -19.76
CA LEU A 343 5.54 1.15 -19.54
C LEU A 343 6.16 1.86 -18.35
N ARG A 344 6.26 3.18 -18.44
CA ARG A 344 6.59 4.06 -17.32
C ARG A 344 5.66 5.26 -17.34
N SER A 345 5.35 5.81 -16.18
CA SER A 345 4.52 7.01 -16.09
C SER A 345 5.06 7.98 -15.06
N LEU A 346 4.80 9.26 -15.30
CA LEU A 346 5.01 10.33 -14.35
C LEU A 346 3.75 11.18 -14.28
N ARG A 347 3.21 11.34 -13.08
CA ARG A 347 2.21 12.35 -12.77
C ARG A 347 2.90 13.52 -12.09
N ALA A 348 2.69 14.70 -12.62
CA ALA A 348 3.12 15.96 -12.02
C ALA A 348 1.99 16.98 -12.18
N ASP A 349 1.66 17.66 -11.09
CA ASP A 349 0.52 18.57 -11.04
C ASP A 349 -0.78 17.91 -11.56
N ARG A 350 -1.37 18.52 -12.61
CA ARG A 350 -2.61 18.01 -13.21
C ARG A 350 -2.38 17.02 -14.36
N TYR A 351 -1.14 16.88 -14.85
CA TYR A 351 -0.86 16.03 -16.01
C TYR A 351 -0.23 14.71 -15.59
N LYS A 352 -0.55 13.67 -16.37
CA LYS A 352 0.13 12.38 -16.31
C LYS A 352 0.56 11.99 -17.73
N VAL A 353 1.83 11.61 -17.86
CA VAL A 353 2.39 11.04 -19.10
C VAL A 353 2.62 9.56 -18.91
N ILE A 354 2.35 8.75 -19.91
CA ILE A 354 2.74 7.34 -20.00
C ILE A 354 3.70 7.20 -21.19
N ASP A 355 4.94 6.78 -20.90
CA ASP A 355 5.95 6.43 -21.91
C ASP A 355 5.68 5.01 -22.41
N ALA A 356 5.34 4.91 -23.68
CA ALA A 356 4.99 3.72 -24.41
C ALA A 356 5.44 3.91 -25.87
N PRO A 357 5.43 2.87 -26.73
CA PRO A 357 5.68 3.05 -28.17
C PRO A 357 4.78 4.12 -28.80
N ARG A 358 3.53 4.23 -28.37
CA ARG A 358 2.63 5.36 -28.63
C ARG A 358 2.37 6.06 -27.29
N PRO A 359 3.08 7.16 -27.00
CA PRO A 359 2.97 7.82 -25.71
C PRO A 359 1.60 8.45 -25.50
N GLU A 360 1.23 8.60 -24.21
CA GLU A 360 -0.05 9.15 -23.80
C GLU A 360 0.14 10.29 -22.81
N LEU A 361 -0.75 11.28 -22.91
CA LEU A 361 -0.82 12.42 -21.99
C LEU A 361 -2.25 12.63 -21.54
N PHE A 362 -2.48 12.70 -20.24
CA PHE A 362 -3.80 12.92 -19.65
C PHE A 362 -3.81 14.17 -18.79
N ASP A 363 -4.92 14.88 -18.81
CA ASP A 363 -5.22 16.00 -17.91
C ASP A 363 -6.16 15.50 -16.81
N LEU A 364 -5.62 15.04 -15.69
CA LEU A 364 -6.38 14.36 -14.65
C LEU A 364 -7.41 15.24 -13.94
N ALA A 365 -7.28 16.59 -14.04
CA ALA A 365 -8.28 17.50 -13.50
C ALA A 365 -9.54 17.57 -14.39
N ALA A 366 -9.40 17.39 -15.69
CA ALA A 366 -10.50 17.42 -16.65
C ALA A 366 -10.99 16.01 -17.03
N ASP A 367 -10.13 15.02 -16.93
CA ASP A 367 -10.35 13.63 -17.32
C ASP A 367 -9.70 12.69 -16.31
N PRO A 368 -10.31 12.52 -15.12
CA PRO A 368 -9.78 11.67 -14.05
C PRO A 368 -9.79 10.17 -14.40
N PHE A 369 -10.50 9.77 -15.45
CA PHE A 369 -10.57 8.39 -15.94
C PHE A 369 -9.68 8.13 -17.16
N GLU A 370 -8.83 9.06 -17.55
CA GLU A 370 -7.82 8.90 -18.61
C GLU A 370 -8.38 8.40 -19.96
N ARG A 371 -9.58 8.88 -20.34
CA ARG A 371 -10.28 8.45 -21.54
C ARG A 371 -9.82 9.14 -22.82
N ARG A 372 -9.15 10.30 -22.67
CA ARG A 372 -8.75 11.14 -23.78
C ARG A 372 -7.25 11.40 -23.79
N ASN A 373 -6.53 10.70 -24.63
CA ASN A 373 -5.12 10.97 -24.88
C ASN A 373 -4.95 12.34 -25.54
N LEU A 374 -4.21 13.24 -24.89
CA LEU A 374 -3.93 14.60 -25.35
C LEU A 374 -2.54 14.75 -25.96
N PHE A 375 -1.75 13.68 -26.10
CA PHE A 375 -0.34 13.76 -26.46
C PHE A 375 -0.14 14.50 -27.78
N ASP A 376 -0.89 14.18 -28.83
CA ASP A 376 -0.77 14.85 -30.13
C ASP A 376 -1.29 16.27 -30.10
N SER A 377 -2.39 16.55 -29.38
CA SER A 377 -2.99 17.88 -29.29
C SER A 377 -2.22 18.85 -28.37
N LYS A 378 -1.47 18.30 -27.41
CA LYS A 378 -0.62 19.06 -26.44
C LYS A 378 0.84 18.59 -26.51
N ARG A 379 1.36 18.41 -27.72
CA ARG A 379 2.68 17.80 -27.97
C ARG A 379 3.83 18.44 -27.17
N THR A 380 3.83 19.77 -27.01
CA THR A 380 4.86 20.47 -26.21
C THR A 380 4.81 20.05 -24.74
N VAL A 381 3.63 19.95 -24.14
CA VAL A 381 3.45 19.50 -22.76
C VAL A 381 3.86 18.03 -22.65
N GLY A 382 3.39 17.17 -23.57
CA GLY A 382 3.73 15.74 -23.58
C GLY A 382 5.24 15.50 -23.69
N ALA A 383 5.94 16.22 -24.58
CA ALA A 383 7.39 16.10 -24.73
C ALA A 383 8.15 16.55 -23.48
N ALA A 384 7.72 17.66 -22.86
CA ALA A 384 8.33 18.14 -21.60
C ALA A 384 8.13 17.16 -20.45
N MET A 385 6.94 16.55 -20.35
CA MET A 385 6.65 15.53 -19.34
C MET A 385 7.44 14.24 -19.57
N LEU A 386 7.64 13.79 -20.81
CA LEU A 386 8.48 12.65 -21.13
C LEU A 386 9.95 12.91 -20.78
N GLU A 387 10.46 14.10 -21.05
CA GLU A 387 11.84 14.47 -20.67
C GLU A 387 11.99 14.48 -19.14
N ARG A 388 10.99 15.00 -18.41
CA ARG A 388 10.97 14.97 -16.94
C ARG A 388 10.94 13.54 -16.41
N LEU A 389 10.14 12.66 -17.01
CA LEU A 389 10.10 11.23 -16.67
C LEU A 389 11.45 10.56 -16.90
N ARG A 390 12.12 10.81 -18.04
CA ARG A 390 13.45 10.25 -18.32
C ARG A 390 14.51 10.74 -17.34
N SER A 391 14.47 12.01 -17.00
CA SER A 391 15.37 12.59 -16.00
C SER A 391 15.14 11.96 -14.61
N PHE A 392 13.88 11.75 -14.25
CA PHE A 392 13.50 11.08 -12.99
C PHE A 392 13.97 9.62 -12.99
N ASP A 393 13.67 8.86 -14.06
CA ASP A 393 14.09 7.45 -14.21
C ASP A 393 15.61 7.30 -14.11
N SER A 394 16.37 8.21 -14.75
CA SER A 394 17.84 8.23 -14.64
C SER A 394 18.35 8.52 -13.23
N ALA A 395 17.65 9.36 -12.47
CA ALA A 395 18.03 9.70 -11.10
C ALA A 395 17.77 8.56 -10.10
N ILE A 396 16.75 7.73 -10.36
CA ILE A 396 16.43 6.56 -9.54
C ILE A 396 17.07 5.26 -10.04
N ALA A 397 17.72 5.27 -11.22
CA ALA A 397 18.49 4.15 -11.73
C ALA A 397 19.71 3.91 -10.83
N GLY A 398 19.78 2.77 -10.16
CA GLY A 398 20.90 2.48 -9.24
C GLY A 398 20.74 1.20 -8.45
N GLY A 399 19.78 0.36 -8.83
CA GLY A 399 19.64 -0.98 -8.27
C GLY A 399 20.77 -1.92 -8.68
N VAL A 400 20.96 -2.97 -7.89
CA VAL A 400 21.96 -4.02 -8.14
C VAL A 400 21.71 -4.65 -9.51
N ASP A 401 22.74 -4.73 -10.34
CA ASP A 401 22.71 -5.41 -11.63
C ASP A 401 22.29 -6.88 -11.45
N SER A 402 21.21 -7.26 -12.12
CA SER A 402 20.69 -8.63 -12.24
C SER A 402 20.44 -9.37 -10.91
N PRO A 403 19.21 -9.29 -10.36
CA PRO A 403 18.84 -10.11 -9.22
C PRO A 403 18.96 -11.61 -9.55
N PRO A 404 19.33 -12.46 -8.58
CA PRO A 404 19.36 -13.90 -8.79
C PRO A 404 17.95 -14.40 -9.17
N ALA A 405 17.86 -15.35 -10.10
CA ALA A 405 16.60 -15.95 -10.52
C ALA A 405 15.90 -16.61 -9.31
N ILE A 406 14.57 -16.49 -9.23
CA ILE A 406 13.78 -17.25 -8.24
C ILE A 406 13.93 -18.76 -8.49
N ASP A 407 13.79 -19.54 -7.42
CA ASP A 407 13.79 -20.98 -7.55
C ASP A 407 12.55 -21.50 -8.34
N ARG A 408 12.67 -22.67 -8.96
CA ARG A 408 11.62 -23.25 -9.81
C ARG A 408 10.32 -23.50 -9.04
N ALA A 409 10.38 -23.83 -7.74
CA ALA A 409 9.20 -24.08 -6.92
C ALA A 409 8.47 -22.77 -6.59
N ALA A 410 9.19 -21.68 -6.31
CA ALA A 410 8.62 -20.36 -6.14
C ALA A 410 7.97 -19.86 -7.44
N ALA A 411 8.63 -20.02 -8.59
CA ALA A 411 8.07 -19.69 -9.89
C ALA A 411 6.77 -20.46 -10.17
N GLY A 412 6.72 -21.76 -9.85
CA GLY A 412 5.52 -22.59 -9.99
C GLY A 412 4.36 -22.12 -9.10
N ARG A 413 4.62 -21.70 -7.86
CA ARG A 413 3.59 -21.13 -6.97
C ARG A 413 3.01 -19.83 -7.52
N ILE A 414 3.86 -18.94 -8.03
CA ILE A 414 3.44 -17.68 -8.62
C ILE A 414 2.64 -17.90 -9.91
N ALA A 415 3.05 -18.87 -10.74
CA ALA A 415 2.32 -19.27 -11.93
C ALA A 415 0.91 -19.80 -11.61
N SER A 416 0.73 -20.50 -10.47
CA SER A 416 -0.58 -20.97 -10.03
C SER A 416 -1.54 -19.85 -9.58
N LEU A 417 -1.04 -18.63 -9.37
CA LEU A 417 -1.84 -17.43 -9.12
C LEU A 417 -2.21 -16.67 -10.40
N GLY A 418 -1.82 -17.19 -11.57
CA GLY A 418 -2.12 -16.57 -12.86
C GLY A 418 -1.01 -15.69 -13.43
N TYR A 419 0.13 -15.56 -12.74
CA TYR A 419 1.28 -14.82 -13.27
C TYR A 419 2.13 -15.70 -14.19
N VAL A 420 2.47 -15.17 -15.38
CA VAL A 420 3.30 -15.91 -16.33
C VAL A 420 4.77 -15.81 -15.92
N SER A 421 5.38 -16.96 -15.64
CA SER A 421 6.82 -17.06 -15.51
C SER A 421 7.45 -17.20 -16.89
N GLY A 422 7.88 -16.10 -17.48
CA GLY A 422 8.69 -16.06 -18.69
C GLY A 422 10.20 -16.01 -18.39
N PRO A 423 11.08 -15.95 -19.42
CA PRO A 423 12.51 -15.74 -19.21
C PRO A 423 12.76 -14.45 -18.42
N ALA A 424 13.86 -14.40 -17.67
CA ALA A 424 14.27 -13.22 -16.92
C ALA A 424 14.32 -11.98 -17.85
N ILE A 425 13.87 -10.83 -17.34
CA ILE A 425 13.89 -9.56 -18.07
C ILE A 425 15.34 -9.08 -18.15
N ALA A 426 16.10 -9.56 -19.13
CA ALA A 426 17.57 -9.44 -19.16
C ALA A 426 18.14 -8.39 -20.12
N ALA A 427 17.33 -7.67 -20.90
CA ALA A 427 17.87 -6.72 -21.89
C ALA A 427 17.13 -5.37 -21.90
N PRO A 428 17.79 -4.25 -22.23
CA PRO A 428 17.10 -3.01 -22.57
C PRO A 428 16.10 -3.26 -23.71
N ALA A 429 14.98 -2.53 -23.72
CA ALA A 429 13.96 -2.61 -24.73
C ALA A 429 14.56 -2.47 -26.14
N ALA A 430 14.18 -3.36 -27.07
CA ALA A 430 14.50 -3.18 -28.47
C ALA A 430 13.63 -2.04 -29.06
N PRO A 431 14.11 -1.25 -30.01
CA PRO A 431 13.36 -0.14 -30.59
C PRO A 431 12.06 -0.53 -31.31
N SER A 432 11.78 -1.84 -31.42
CA SER A 432 10.63 -2.41 -32.16
C SER A 432 9.72 -3.30 -31.32
N GLU A 433 9.76 -3.19 -29.97
CA GLU A 433 8.85 -3.99 -29.14
C GLU A 433 7.39 -3.56 -29.36
N PRO A 434 6.44 -4.54 -29.48
CA PRO A 434 5.02 -4.23 -29.64
C PRO A 434 4.47 -3.36 -28.50
N ASP A 435 3.59 -2.44 -28.85
CA ASP A 435 2.86 -1.66 -27.86
C ASP A 435 1.88 -2.56 -27.09
N PRO A 436 1.91 -2.60 -25.75
CA PRO A 436 0.98 -3.41 -24.95
C PRO A 436 -0.50 -3.14 -25.25
N LYS A 437 -0.85 -1.93 -25.71
CA LYS A 437 -2.22 -1.59 -26.11
C LYS A 437 -2.74 -2.40 -27.29
N ASP A 438 -1.86 -2.85 -28.18
CA ASP A 438 -2.23 -3.72 -29.29
C ASP A 438 -2.32 -5.19 -28.88
N MET A 439 -1.73 -5.53 -27.75
CA MET A 439 -1.56 -6.92 -27.29
C MET A 439 -2.51 -7.32 -26.16
N ILE A 440 -3.23 -6.36 -25.59
CA ILE A 440 -4.03 -6.59 -24.36
C ILE A 440 -5.11 -7.65 -24.55
N ALA A 441 -5.72 -7.77 -25.73
CA ALA A 441 -6.70 -8.80 -26.03
C ALA A 441 -6.11 -10.22 -25.92
N ALA A 442 -4.88 -10.42 -26.38
CA ALA A 442 -4.15 -11.69 -26.25
C ALA A 442 -3.79 -11.99 -24.78
N PHE A 443 -3.43 -10.97 -24.01
CA PHE A 443 -3.17 -11.11 -22.57
C PHE A 443 -4.43 -11.55 -21.81
N ASN A 444 -5.56 -10.90 -22.07
CA ASN A 444 -6.82 -11.26 -21.44
C ASN A 444 -7.23 -12.72 -21.74
N GLU A 445 -7.05 -13.18 -22.97
CA GLU A 445 -7.35 -14.57 -23.35
C GLU A 445 -6.43 -15.56 -22.61
N LEU A 446 -5.13 -15.24 -22.54
CA LEU A 446 -4.16 -16.05 -21.80
C LEU A 446 -4.54 -16.17 -20.32
N THR A 447 -4.82 -15.04 -19.65
CA THR A 447 -5.16 -15.00 -18.21
C THR A 447 -6.50 -15.68 -17.92
N ARG A 448 -7.50 -15.56 -18.79
CA ARG A 448 -8.78 -16.29 -18.69
C ARG A 448 -8.58 -17.79 -18.77
N THR A 449 -7.73 -18.25 -19.68
CA THR A 449 -7.44 -19.69 -19.86
C THR A 449 -6.70 -20.25 -18.65
N GLN A 450 -5.72 -19.53 -18.12
CA GLN A 450 -4.99 -19.93 -16.91
C GLN A 450 -5.90 -19.95 -15.68
N SER A 451 -6.74 -18.95 -15.48
CA SER A 451 -7.71 -18.93 -14.36
C SER A 451 -8.66 -20.11 -14.39
N ARG A 452 -9.12 -20.56 -15.57
CA ARG A 452 -9.96 -21.75 -15.71
C ARG A 452 -9.21 -23.04 -15.36
N ALA A 453 -7.94 -23.16 -15.72
CA ALA A 453 -7.13 -24.33 -15.40
C ALA A 453 -6.81 -24.42 -13.90
N VAL A 454 -6.53 -23.27 -13.25
CA VAL A 454 -6.23 -23.20 -11.81
C VAL A 454 -7.46 -23.48 -10.95
N THR A 455 -8.65 -22.97 -11.32
CA THR A 455 -9.89 -23.18 -10.55
C THR A 455 -10.38 -24.64 -10.58
N ALA A 456 -10.12 -25.38 -11.66
CA ALA A 456 -10.56 -26.78 -11.78
C ALA A 456 -9.70 -27.75 -10.97
N ASP A 457 -8.40 -27.51 -10.82
CA ASP A 457 -7.43 -28.52 -10.37
C ASP A 457 -6.77 -28.25 -9.00
N ALA A 458 -6.49 -27.01 -8.65
CA ALA A 458 -5.66 -26.69 -7.49
C ALA A 458 -6.48 -26.55 -6.18
N PHE A 459 -7.69 -26.01 -6.23
CA PHE A 459 -8.51 -25.81 -5.05
C PHE A 459 -9.21 -27.09 -4.60
N ALA A 460 -9.67 -27.92 -5.56
CA ALA A 460 -10.32 -29.20 -5.28
C ALA A 460 -9.38 -30.20 -4.60
N ARG A 461 -8.08 -30.16 -4.88
CA ARG A 461 -7.11 -31.15 -4.36
C ARG A 461 -6.42 -30.74 -3.06
N ALA A 462 -6.36 -29.46 -2.73
CA ALA A 462 -5.62 -29.01 -1.56
C ALA A 462 -6.41 -29.07 -0.25
N CYS A 463 -7.72 -28.83 -0.29
CA CYS A 463 -8.55 -28.72 0.90
C CYS A 463 -9.91 -29.43 0.84
N SER A 464 -10.19 -30.27 -0.14
CA SER A 464 -11.51 -30.85 -0.43
C SER A 464 -11.95 -32.06 0.39
N ASP A 465 -11.41 -32.30 1.59
CA ASP A 465 -11.82 -33.42 2.47
C ASP A 465 -12.20 -32.96 3.89
N GLU A 466 -12.92 -31.85 4.03
CA GLU A 466 -13.59 -31.49 5.29
C GLU A 466 -15.01 -32.10 5.42
N SER A 467 -15.39 -33.02 4.50
CA SER A 467 -16.67 -33.72 4.60
C SER A 467 -16.51 -35.24 4.36
N ARG A 468 -15.85 -35.92 5.30
CA ARG A 468 -16.12 -37.32 5.63
C ARG A 468 -15.75 -37.61 7.06
#